data_c85d395150856562e6974d7a6ebc815b
#
_entry.id   c85d395150856562e6974d7a6ebc815b
#
_cell.length_a   1.000
_cell.length_b   1.000
_cell.length_c   1.000
_cell.angle_alpha   90.00
_cell.angle_beta   90.00
_cell.angle_gamma   90.00
#
_symmetry.space_group_name_H-M   'P 1'
#
loop_
_entity.id
_entity.type
_entity.pdbx_description
1 polymer ?
#
loop_
_entity_poly.entity_id
_entity_poly.type
_entity_poly.pdbx_seq_one_letter_code
_entity_poly.pdbx_strand_id
1 'polypeptide(L)'
;MKDFQLSANFKLSEFCPSLEVTYYQAQLLQYLAFQLQSVRDYLQQYSANGRQVTIGISSGVRTMADYERLKKKGYNPSKTSDHFCGLQLDGQPTLGAADIYVRNCKLNYHDIAAKIIEWDKQGFCSFGQVIYEKNPATGAEWIHLGNDPDKIFSERINITRKPYLMSLDNGKTYKEFK
;
A
#
# COMPACT_ATOMS: atom_id res chain seq x y z
N MET A 1 -21.11 -4.63 -0.48
CA MET A 1 -20.83 -5.75 0.46
C MET A 1 -21.03 -5.25 1.89
N LYS A 2 -21.26 -6.12 2.90
CA LYS A 2 -21.23 -5.67 4.30
C LYS A 2 -19.78 -5.44 4.73
N ASP A 3 -19.54 -4.48 5.63
CA ASP A 3 -18.21 -4.29 6.22
C ASP A 3 -17.83 -5.49 7.10
N PHE A 4 -16.62 -5.97 6.97
CA PHE A 4 -16.10 -7.09 7.74
C PHE A 4 -14.61 -6.94 8.02
N GLN A 5 -14.11 -7.72 8.98
CA GLN A 5 -12.72 -7.74 9.38
C GLN A 5 -11.87 -8.48 8.35
N LEU A 6 -10.87 -7.81 7.78
CA LEU A 6 -9.90 -8.41 6.85
C LEU A 6 -8.73 -9.07 7.60
N SER A 7 -8.28 -8.46 8.70
CA SER A 7 -7.29 -9.00 9.63
C SER A 7 -7.58 -8.50 11.04
N ALA A 8 -6.75 -8.81 12.03
CA ALA A 8 -7.00 -8.44 13.43
C ALA A 8 -7.24 -6.94 13.65
N ASN A 9 -6.63 -6.08 12.85
CA ASN A 9 -6.70 -4.61 13.03
C ASN A 9 -7.17 -3.83 11.78
N PHE A 10 -7.57 -4.52 10.71
CA PHE A 10 -7.98 -3.87 9.47
C PHE A 10 -9.35 -4.35 9.01
N LYS A 11 -10.23 -3.41 8.66
CA LYS A 11 -11.56 -3.65 8.10
C LYS A 11 -11.61 -3.31 6.63
N LEU A 12 -12.56 -3.89 5.91
CA LEU A 12 -12.78 -3.60 4.49
C LEU A 12 -13.05 -2.11 4.23
N SER A 13 -13.83 -1.46 5.09
CA SER A 13 -14.17 -0.04 4.97
C SER A 13 -12.95 0.90 5.02
N GLU A 14 -11.83 0.50 5.61
CA GLU A 14 -10.60 1.31 5.62
C GLU A 14 -9.94 1.35 4.25
N PHE A 15 -10.05 0.27 3.47
CA PHE A 15 -9.52 0.19 2.09
C PHE A 15 -10.51 0.67 1.04
N CYS A 16 -11.79 0.44 1.25
CA CYS A 16 -12.88 0.82 0.36
C CYS A 16 -14.08 1.34 1.14
N PRO A 17 -14.16 2.66 1.43
CA PRO A 17 -15.25 3.23 2.23
C PRO A 17 -16.65 3.03 1.65
N SER A 18 -16.78 2.91 0.32
CA SER A 18 -18.07 2.63 -0.33
C SER A 18 -18.54 1.19 -0.14
N LEU A 19 -17.64 0.27 0.27
CA LEU A 19 -17.88 -1.17 0.34
C LEU A 19 -18.31 -1.81 -1.02
N GLU A 20 -18.08 -1.09 -2.11
CA GLU A 20 -18.39 -1.54 -3.47
C GLU A 20 -17.19 -2.29 -4.06
N VAL A 21 -17.02 -3.53 -3.64
CA VAL A 21 -15.97 -4.43 -4.12
C VAL A 21 -16.56 -5.77 -4.53
N THR A 22 -15.94 -6.42 -5.50
CA THR A 22 -16.22 -7.81 -5.85
C THR A 22 -15.61 -8.75 -4.81
N TYR A 23 -16.02 -10.03 -4.83
CA TYR A 23 -15.41 -11.04 -3.96
C TYR A 23 -13.91 -11.17 -4.20
N TYR A 24 -13.47 -11.16 -5.46
CA TYR A 24 -12.04 -11.20 -5.82
C TYR A 24 -11.25 -10.00 -5.28
N GLN A 25 -11.78 -8.79 -5.41
CA GLN A 25 -11.16 -7.60 -4.81
C GLN A 25 -11.05 -7.71 -3.29
N ALA A 26 -12.09 -8.23 -2.63
CA ALA A 26 -12.06 -8.43 -1.18
C ALA A 26 -10.97 -9.44 -0.77
N GLN A 27 -10.73 -10.50 -1.56
CA GLN A 27 -9.64 -11.45 -1.30
C GLN A 27 -8.27 -10.78 -1.47
N LEU A 28 -8.05 -9.96 -2.50
CA LEU A 28 -6.81 -9.21 -2.69
C LEU A 28 -6.55 -8.24 -1.52
N LEU A 29 -7.59 -7.55 -1.05
CA LEU A 29 -7.49 -6.65 0.09
C LEU A 29 -7.27 -7.40 1.40
N GLN A 30 -7.83 -8.59 1.55
CA GLN A 30 -7.58 -9.44 2.72
C GLN A 30 -6.12 -9.88 2.78
N TYR A 31 -5.55 -10.30 1.66
CA TYR A 31 -4.13 -10.62 1.58
C TYR A 31 -3.26 -9.42 1.98
N LEU A 32 -3.52 -8.24 1.41
CA LEU A 32 -2.82 -7.01 1.76
C LEU A 32 -2.95 -6.67 3.25
N ALA A 33 -4.14 -6.82 3.83
CA ALA A 33 -4.39 -6.55 5.23
C ALA A 33 -3.61 -7.50 6.16
N PHE A 34 -3.39 -8.76 5.79
CA PHE A 34 -2.51 -9.67 6.52
C PHE A 34 -1.05 -9.23 6.50
N GLN A 35 -0.55 -8.78 5.34
CA GLN A 35 0.81 -8.25 5.24
C GLN A 35 0.98 -6.98 6.08
N LEU A 36 0.01 -6.06 6.03
CA LEU A 36 -0.01 -4.86 6.86
C LEU A 36 -0.11 -5.17 8.35
N GLN A 37 -0.83 -6.24 8.72
CA GLN A 37 -0.88 -6.71 10.11
C GLN A 37 0.52 -7.13 10.59
N SER A 38 1.26 -7.91 9.79
CA SER A 38 2.64 -8.29 10.11
C SER A 38 3.52 -7.07 10.30
N VAL A 39 3.48 -6.11 9.37
CA VAL A 39 4.24 -4.84 9.48
C VAL A 39 3.88 -4.11 10.77
N ARG A 40 2.58 -3.98 11.09
CA ARG A 40 2.12 -3.33 12.31
C ARG A 40 2.68 -4.00 13.57
N ASP A 41 2.64 -5.33 13.60
CA ASP A 41 3.09 -6.11 14.76
C ASP A 41 4.61 -6.00 14.94
N TYR A 42 5.39 -6.02 13.86
CA TYR A 42 6.84 -5.77 13.92
C TYR A 42 7.18 -4.33 14.32
N LEU A 43 6.38 -3.34 13.92
CA LEU A 43 6.59 -1.95 14.32
C LEU A 43 6.33 -1.70 15.81
N GLN A 44 5.66 -2.59 16.56
CA GLN A 44 5.40 -2.41 18.00
C GLN A 44 6.71 -2.24 18.80
N GLN A 45 7.81 -2.87 18.40
CA GLN A 45 9.12 -2.70 19.05
C GLN A 45 9.65 -1.26 18.99
N TYR A 46 9.17 -0.46 18.05
CA TYR A 46 9.50 0.97 17.88
C TYR A 46 8.42 1.89 18.43
N SER A 47 7.58 1.41 19.32
CA SER A 47 6.52 2.19 19.96
C SER A 47 7.04 3.47 20.61
N ALA A 48 6.35 4.58 20.39
CA ALA A 48 6.62 5.84 21.04
C ALA A 48 5.83 5.96 22.34
N ASN A 49 6.53 6.26 23.44
CA ASN A 49 5.92 6.52 24.76
C ASN A 49 5.03 5.39 25.28
N GLY A 50 5.34 4.14 24.95
CA GLY A 50 4.56 2.97 25.35
C GLY A 50 3.16 2.86 24.68
N ARG A 51 2.85 3.72 23.72
CA ARG A 51 1.59 3.71 23.00
C ARG A 51 1.64 2.67 21.87
N GLN A 52 0.53 1.99 21.66
CA GLN A 52 0.41 1.04 20.55
C GLN A 52 0.63 1.74 19.20
N VAL A 53 1.54 1.17 18.38
CA VAL A 53 1.71 1.63 16.98
C VAL A 53 0.44 1.31 16.19
N THR A 54 -0.03 2.28 15.44
CA THR A 54 -1.19 2.10 14.56
C THR A 54 -0.81 2.43 13.11
N ILE A 55 -1.35 1.65 12.19
CA ILE A 55 -1.31 1.90 10.76
C ILE A 55 -2.72 2.27 10.33
N GLY A 56 -2.86 3.38 9.62
CA GLY A 56 -4.12 3.74 8.96
C GLY A 56 -3.92 3.81 7.44
N ILE A 57 -5.02 3.62 6.72
CA ILE A 57 -5.06 3.66 5.26
C ILE A 57 -5.47 5.07 4.83
N SER A 58 -4.61 5.77 4.11
CA SER A 58 -4.91 7.09 3.55
C SER A 58 -5.47 7.02 2.13
N SER A 59 -5.13 5.96 1.39
CA SER A 59 -5.68 5.64 0.08
C SER A 59 -5.70 4.12 -0.10
N GLY A 60 -6.85 3.56 -0.38
CA GLY A 60 -7.05 2.14 -0.69
C GLY A 60 -7.51 1.95 -2.12
N VAL A 61 -8.69 1.32 -2.31
CA VAL A 61 -9.27 1.09 -3.64
C VAL A 61 -9.57 2.42 -4.34
N ARG A 62 -9.15 2.51 -5.58
CA ARG A 62 -9.34 3.67 -6.45
C ARG A 62 -10.28 3.31 -7.59
N THR A 63 -11.26 4.15 -7.85
CA THR A 63 -12.13 4.08 -9.03
C THR A 63 -11.56 4.94 -10.18
N MET A 64 -12.09 4.76 -11.39
CA MET A 64 -11.76 5.66 -12.51
C MET A 64 -12.18 7.11 -12.22
N ALA A 65 -13.27 7.31 -11.48
CA ALA A 65 -13.70 8.64 -11.04
C ALA A 65 -12.66 9.28 -10.09
N ASP A 66 -12.07 8.50 -9.18
CA ASP A 66 -10.98 8.97 -8.31
C ASP A 66 -9.73 9.32 -9.11
N TYR A 67 -9.39 8.50 -10.12
CA TYR A 67 -8.28 8.78 -11.01
C TYR A 67 -8.44 10.14 -11.70
N GLU A 68 -9.60 10.40 -12.31
CA GLU A 68 -9.89 11.67 -12.97
C GLU A 68 -9.91 12.85 -11.97
N ARG A 69 -10.42 12.63 -10.76
CA ARG A 69 -10.41 13.64 -9.68
C ARG A 69 -8.98 14.00 -9.25
N LEU A 70 -8.10 13.01 -9.15
CA LEU A 70 -6.68 13.22 -8.79
C LEU A 70 -5.96 14.01 -9.89
N LYS A 71 -6.18 13.67 -11.18
CA LYS A 71 -5.62 14.42 -12.31
C LYS A 71 -6.06 15.89 -12.28
N LYS A 72 -7.35 16.16 -12.07
CA LYS A 72 -7.87 17.53 -11.95
C LYS A 72 -7.23 18.31 -10.81
N LYS A 73 -6.78 17.65 -9.75
CA LYS A 73 -6.06 18.25 -8.62
C LYS A 73 -4.56 18.42 -8.87
N GLY A 74 -4.05 18.08 -10.06
CA GLY A 74 -2.63 18.22 -10.42
C GLY A 74 -1.73 17.05 -9.95
N TYR A 75 -2.32 15.96 -9.47
CA TYR A 75 -1.57 14.72 -9.23
C TYR A 75 -1.31 13.98 -10.56
N ASN A 76 -0.33 13.09 -10.56
CA ASN A 76 -0.02 12.25 -11.72
C ASN A 76 -0.22 10.75 -11.38
N PRO A 77 -1.48 10.29 -11.18
CA PRO A 77 -1.73 8.90 -10.87
C PRO A 77 -1.41 8.01 -12.08
N SER A 78 -0.81 6.84 -11.82
CA SER A 78 -0.60 5.84 -12.86
C SER A 78 -1.93 5.28 -13.36
N LYS A 79 -2.05 5.07 -14.68
CA LYS A 79 -3.21 4.39 -15.29
C LYS A 79 -3.27 2.90 -14.95
N THR A 80 -2.13 2.29 -14.59
CA THR A 80 -1.99 0.87 -14.22
C THR A 80 -1.70 0.70 -12.74
N SER A 81 -2.18 1.64 -11.91
CA SER A 81 -1.96 1.62 -10.45
C SER A 81 -2.64 0.42 -9.80
N ASP A 82 -1.95 -0.25 -8.89
CA ASP A 82 -2.51 -1.36 -8.10
C ASP A 82 -3.69 -0.94 -7.22
N HIS A 83 -3.86 0.35 -6.94
CA HIS A 83 -5.07 0.85 -6.27
C HIS A 83 -6.37 0.54 -7.03
N PHE A 84 -6.34 0.26 -8.34
CA PHE A 84 -7.52 -0.20 -9.07
C PHE A 84 -7.99 -1.60 -8.70
N CYS A 85 -7.21 -2.32 -7.94
CA CYS A 85 -7.52 -3.56 -7.23
C CYS A 85 -8.40 -4.53 -8.04
N GLY A 86 -7.78 -5.50 -8.69
CA GLY A 86 -8.49 -6.57 -9.40
C GLY A 86 -9.02 -6.20 -10.78
N LEU A 87 -8.72 -5.01 -11.30
CA LEU A 87 -9.03 -4.65 -12.69
C LEU A 87 -7.87 -5.03 -13.62
N GLN A 88 -8.21 -5.36 -14.84
CA GLN A 88 -7.22 -5.46 -15.93
C GLN A 88 -7.13 -4.13 -16.66
N LEU A 89 -5.97 -3.52 -16.65
CA LEU A 89 -5.72 -2.24 -17.29
C LEU A 89 -4.50 -2.36 -18.19
N ASP A 90 -4.68 -2.00 -19.46
CA ASP A 90 -3.64 -2.13 -20.50
C ASP A 90 -3.02 -3.56 -20.54
N GLY A 91 -3.85 -4.60 -20.36
CA GLY A 91 -3.42 -5.99 -20.36
C GLY A 91 -2.67 -6.45 -19.10
N GLN A 92 -2.54 -5.59 -18.09
CA GLN A 92 -1.88 -5.91 -16.82
C GLN A 92 -2.90 -6.00 -15.69
N PRO A 93 -2.85 -7.04 -14.83
CA PRO A 93 -3.68 -7.11 -13.65
C PRO A 93 -3.21 -6.11 -12.60
N THR A 94 -4.16 -5.47 -11.91
CA THR A 94 -3.90 -4.64 -10.73
C THR A 94 -4.23 -5.44 -9.48
N LEU A 95 -3.32 -5.47 -8.51
CA LEU A 95 -3.36 -6.48 -7.45
C LEU A 95 -3.86 -5.97 -6.10
N GLY A 96 -4.19 -4.70 -6.01
CA GLY A 96 -4.51 -4.04 -4.75
C GLY A 96 -3.27 -3.45 -4.10
N ALA A 97 -3.43 -2.22 -3.64
CA ALA A 97 -2.43 -1.45 -2.91
C ALA A 97 -3.08 -0.56 -1.85
N ALA A 98 -2.26 -0.13 -0.91
CA ALA A 98 -2.64 0.87 0.08
C ALA A 98 -1.51 1.88 0.30
N ASP A 99 -1.88 3.15 0.38
CA ASP A 99 -1.03 4.18 0.93
C ASP A 99 -1.31 4.25 2.43
N ILE A 100 -0.28 4.08 3.24
CA ILE A 100 -0.39 4.01 4.69
C ILE A 100 0.22 5.21 5.39
N TYR A 101 -0.33 5.53 6.55
CA TYR A 101 0.31 6.37 7.54
C TYR A 101 0.49 5.62 8.86
N VAL A 102 1.56 5.95 9.59
CA VAL A 102 1.91 5.30 10.86
C VAL A 102 1.89 6.31 11.99
N ARG A 103 1.29 5.94 13.12
CA ARG A 103 1.24 6.77 14.34
C ARG A 103 1.87 6.03 15.51
N ASN A 104 2.34 6.81 16.49
CA ASN A 104 2.95 6.33 17.72
C ASN A 104 4.22 5.47 17.49
N CYS A 105 4.93 5.68 16.38
CA CYS A 105 6.20 5.05 16.06
C CYS A 105 7.34 6.06 16.26
N LYS A 106 8.48 5.61 16.78
CA LYS A 106 9.70 6.44 16.95
C LYS A 106 10.46 6.66 15.64
N LEU A 107 10.25 5.79 14.67
CA LEU A 107 10.89 5.86 13.36
C LEU A 107 10.21 6.94 12.51
N ASN A 108 10.97 7.64 11.68
CA ASN A 108 10.44 8.46 10.60
C ASN A 108 9.97 7.58 9.42
N TYR A 109 9.28 8.14 8.43
CA TYR A 109 8.71 7.38 7.32
C TYR A 109 9.75 6.70 6.43
N HIS A 110 10.90 7.33 6.22
CA HIS A 110 12.00 6.72 5.47
C HIS A 110 12.53 5.47 6.20
N ASP A 111 12.75 5.56 7.50
CA ASP A 111 13.24 4.43 8.30
C ASP A 111 12.18 3.32 8.41
N ILE A 112 10.88 3.67 8.48
CA ILE A 112 9.79 2.67 8.42
C ILE A 112 9.82 1.94 7.09
N ALA A 113 9.95 2.64 5.95
CA ALA A 113 10.05 2.02 4.64
C ALA A 113 11.28 1.11 4.55
N ALA A 114 12.44 1.55 5.06
CA ALA A 114 13.66 0.73 5.12
C ALA A 114 13.43 -0.57 5.91
N LYS A 115 12.74 -0.50 7.05
CA LYS A 115 12.41 -1.68 7.86
C LYS A 115 11.43 -2.62 7.16
N ILE A 116 10.40 -2.09 6.49
CA ILE A 116 9.47 -2.92 5.69
C ILE A 116 10.25 -3.67 4.60
N ILE A 117 11.15 -2.99 3.89
CA ILE A 117 12.00 -3.61 2.86
C ILE A 117 12.92 -4.69 3.46
N GLU A 118 13.48 -4.44 4.63
CA GLU A 118 14.30 -5.43 5.34
C GLU A 118 13.46 -6.68 5.67
N TRP A 119 12.27 -6.51 6.24
CA TRP A 119 11.37 -7.61 6.59
C TRP A 119 10.83 -8.37 5.39
N ASP A 120 10.55 -7.67 4.30
CA ASP A 120 10.16 -8.28 3.04
C ASP A 120 11.28 -9.20 2.49
N LYS A 121 12.53 -8.71 2.47
CA LYS A 121 13.70 -9.51 2.08
C LYS A 121 13.95 -10.71 2.98
N GLN A 122 13.56 -10.62 4.25
CA GLN A 122 13.68 -11.71 5.23
C GLN A 122 12.46 -12.67 5.20
N GLY A 123 11.42 -12.36 4.43
CA GLY A 123 10.22 -13.18 4.30
C GLY A 123 9.21 -13.03 5.45
N PHE A 124 9.32 -12.01 6.29
CA PHE A 124 8.37 -11.72 7.36
C PHE A 124 7.09 -11.04 6.87
N CYS A 125 7.15 -10.38 5.75
CA CYS A 125 6.02 -9.89 4.96
C CYS A 125 6.34 -10.09 3.48
N SER A 126 5.38 -9.83 2.58
CA SER A 126 5.61 -9.97 1.15
C SER A 126 4.84 -8.91 0.37
N PHE A 127 5.59 -8.01 -0.26
CA PHE A 127 5.06 -6.93 -1.08
C PHE A 127 5.67 -6.95 -2.48
N GLY A 128 4.85 -6.81 -3.51
CA GLY A 128 5.32 -6.61 -4.89
C GLY A 128 5.86 -5.21 -5.11
N GLN A 129 5.50 -4.27 -4.22
CA GLN A 129 5.97 -2.90 -4.30
C GLN A 129 5.96 -2.22 -2.92
N VAL A 130 7.06 -1.57 -2.58
CA VAL A 130 7.20 -0.69 -1.41
C VAL A 130 7.74 0.65 -1.91
N ILE A 131 6.97 1.73 -1.75
CA ILE A 131 7.40 3.07 -2.18
C ILE A 131 7.29 4.05 -1.01
N TYR A 132 8.39 4.67 -0.64
CA TYR A 132 8.37 5.85 0.22
C TYR A 132 8.09 7.09 -0.62
N GLU A 133 7.06 7.84 -0.24
CA GLU A 133 6.65 9.04 -0.95
C GLU A 133 6.58 10.26 -0.03
N LYS A 134 7.01 11.41 -0.58
CA LYS A 134 6.96 12.71 0.10
C LYS A 134 6.44 13.79 -0.84
N ASN A 135 5.53 14.60 -0.32
CA ASN A 135 5.08 15.81 -0.98
C ASN A 135 5.88 17.02 -0.43
N PRO A 136 6.80 17.60 -1.21
CA PRO A 136 7.65 18.70 -0.72
C PRO A 136 6.87 19.99 -0.45
N ALA A 137 5.70 20.19 -1.09
CA ALA A 137 4.89 21.38 -0.90
C ALA A 137 4.12 21.39 0.43
N THR A 138 3.74 20.21 0.93
CA THR A 138 2.96 20.08 2.17
C THR A 138 3.74 19.43 3.31
N GLY A 139 4.88 18.81 3.00
CA GLY A 139 5.63 17.99 3.93
C GLY A 139 4.98 16.63 4.25
N ALA A 140 3.84 16.31 3.63
CA ALA A 140 3.17 15.03 3.84
C ALA A 140 4.02 13.87 3.34
N GLU A 141 4.04 12.79 4.13
CA GLU A 141 4.78 11.56 3.85
C GLU A 141 3.85 10.36 4.00
N TRP A 142 4.03 9.35 3.14
CA TRP A 142 3.31 8.08 3.22
C TRP A 142 4.15 6.95 2.63
N ILE A 143 3.71 5.74 2.84
CA ILE A 143 4.32 4.55 2.24
C ILE A 143 3.25 3.83 1.43
N HIS A 144 3.52 3.66 0.13
CA HIS A 144 2.71 2.84 -0.75
C HIS A 144 3.15 1.38 -0.66
N LEU A 145 2.20 0.48 -0.46
CA LEU A 145 2.42 -0.96 -0.36
C LEU A 145 1.47 -1.68 -1.30
N GLY A 146 2.03 -2.39 -2.29
CA GLY A 146 1.29 -3.19 -3.26
C GLY A 146 1.45 -4.69 -3.01
N ASN A 147 0.42 -5.47 -3.30
CA ASN A 147 0.45 -6.92 -3.19
C ASN A 147 1.53 -7.56 -4.06
N ASP A 148 2.11 -8.65 -3.55
CA ASP A 148 3.09 -9.46 -4.25
C ASP A 148 2.41 -10.39 -5.28
N PRO A 149 2.68 -10.24 -6.60
CA PRO A 149 2.11 -11.09 -7.61
C PRO A 149 2.50 -12.56 -7.45
N ASP A 150 3.73 -12.85 -7.00
CA ASP A 150 4.24 -14.22 -6.84
C ASP A 150 3.53 -14.97 -5.70
N LYS A 151 2.80 -14.27 -4.83
CA LYS A 151 2.03 -14.85 -3.73
C LYS A 151 0.53 -14.96 -4.04
N ILE A 152 0.05 -14.20 -5.02
CA ILE A 152 -1.36 -14.19 -5.40
C ILE A 152 -1.64 -15.20 -6.52
N PHE A 153 -0.72 -15.32 -7.46
CA PHE A 153 -0.87 -16.23 -8.59
C PHE A 153 -0.08 -17.52 -8.37
N SER A 154 -0.72 -18.66 -8.68
CA SER A 154 -0.07 -19.98 -8.66
C SER A 154 0.94 -20.17 -9.78
N GLU A 155 0.82 -19.40 -10.86
CA GLU A 155 1.73 -19.37 -11.99
C GLU A 155 2.46 -18.03 -12.03
N ARG A 156 3.78 -18.06 -12.29
CA ARG A 156 4.56 -16.83 -12.44
C ARG A 156 4.01 -16.01 -13.59
N ILE A 157 3.37 -14.91 -13.24
CA ILE A 157 3.01 -13.87 -14.20
C ILE A 157 4.23 -12.93 -14.29
N ASN A 158 4.78 -12.77 -15.51
CA ASN A 158 5.89 -11.84 -15.75
C ASN A 158 5.43 -10.39 -15.58
N ILE A 159 5.23 -9.98 -14.33
CA ILE A 159 5.02 -8.59 -13.98
C ILE A 159 6.36 -8.03 -13.56
N THR A 160 7.01 -7.32 -14.48
CA THR A 160 8.28 -6.63 -14.16
C THR A 160 7.96 -5.41 -13.32
N ARG A 161 8.15 -5.52 -12.00
CA ARG A 161 8.03 -4.39 -11.08
C ARG A 161 9.40 -4.11 -10.45
N LYS A 162 9.66 -2.82 -10.20
CA LYS A 162 10.74 -2.42 -9.31
C LYS A 162 10.17 -2.45 -7.89
N PRO A 163 10.62 -3.39 -7.04
CA PRO A 163 9.93 -3.63 -5.77
C PRO A 163 10.10 -2.48 -4.77
N TYR A 164 11.27 -1.81 -4.77
CA TYR A 164 11.60 -0.82 -3.74
C TYR A 164 11.96 0.51 -4.37
N LEU A 165 11.12 1.52 -4.14
CA LEU A 165 11.25 2.84 -4.75
C LEU A 165 11.10 3.95 -3.70
N MET A 166 11.54 5.15 -4.08
CA MET A 166 11.24 6.39 -3.36
C MET A 166 10.88 7.50 -4.34
N SER A 167 9.98 8.38 -3.95
CA SER A 167 9.64 9.63 -4.63
C SER A 167 9.62 10.77 -3.65
N LEU A 168 10.39 11.82 -3.91
CA LEU A 168 10.48 13.01 -3.07
C LEU A 168 9.81 14.25 -3.70
N ASP A 169 9.03 14.03 -4.77
CA ASP A 169 8.43 15.07 -5.60
C ASP A 169 6.94 14.82 -5.89
N ASN A 170 6.26 14.16 -4.94
CA ASN A 170 4.84 13.85 -5.01
C ASN A 170 4.48 12.89 -6.16
N GLY A 171 5.27 11.83 -6.35
CA GLY A 171 5.02 10.80 -7.35
C GLY A 171 5.33 11.22 -8.80
N LYS A 172 6.08 12.29 -9.02
CA LYS A 172 6.49 12.70 -10.37
C LYS A 172 7.67 11.89 -10.89
N THR A 173 8.63 11.60 -10.04
CA THR A 173 9.79 10.76 -10.37
C THR A 173 10.00 9.69 -9.30
N TYR A 174 10.47 8.51 -9.73
CA TYR A 174 10.75 7.39 -8.85
C TYR A 174 12.21 6.95 -9.01
N LYS A 175 12.87 6.73 -7.88
CA LYS A 175 14.25 6.23 -7.78
C LYS A 175 14.27 4.97 -6.95
N GLU A 176 15.28 4.13 -7.13
CA GLU A 176 15.50 3.00 -6.23
C GLU A 176 15.67 3.52 -4.80
N PHE A 177 15.05 2.80 -3.86
CA PHE A 177 15.19 3.09 -2.44
C PHE A 177 16.62 2.74 -1.99
N LYS A 178 17.28 3.68 -1.32
CA LYS A 178 18.66 3.54 -0.84
C LYS A 178 18.73 3.72 0.67
#